data_fa9ac3862c8dc7f979191ecdc9fa1b46
#
_entry.id   fa9ac3862c8dc7f979191ecdc9fa1b46
#
_cell.length_a   1.000
_cell.length_b   1.000
_cell.length_c   1.000
_cell.angle_alpha   90.00
_cell.angle_beta   90.00
_cell.angle_gamma   90.00
#
_symmetry.space_group_name_H-M   'P 1'
#
loop_
_entity.id
_entity.type
_entity.pdbx_description
1 polymer ?
#
loop_
_entity_poly.entity_id
_entity_poly.type
_entity_poly.pdbx_seq_one_letter_code
_entity_poly.pdbx_strand_id
1 'polypeptide(L)'
;MAESQCIVRIQSAYPHLSEKERRIADYILNNPKETIHSSINQVSARIKVADATVFRFCRRLDFKGFQEMKIVLASDIARNKRFGEMPKTRQDDVLNLAEQVFQDNIRTLENTYQILNSECFKQAVSILAHSQRIAFFGSSGSALIAQEAHRKFVRAGIMTYAPSDGEFQMLSASQLTERDAAVFISYSASDKHLVQVAKTVKQKRCPAIGITGFMKSLLAELMDVSLHTVSVPTDFRSESYTARAAQMTLIDALFVSVMKQRQKLQLMDNHQQDALLQG
;
A
#
# COMPACT_ATOMS: atom_id res chain seq x y z
N MET A 1 7.31 16.96 -2.03
CA MET A 1 7.31 16.41 -0.65
C MET A 1 5.91 15.90 -0.39
N ALA A 2 5.75 14.58 -0.24
CA ALA A 2 4.45 13.98 0.07
C ALA A 2 4.08 14.41 1.50
N GLU A 3 3.11 15.29 1.63
CA GLU A 3 2.49 15.63 2.91
C GLU A 3 1.69 14.40 3.37
N SER A 4 2.33 13.58 4.17
CA SER A 4 1.73 12.34 4.61
C SER A 4 0.69 12.61 5.71
N GLN A 5 -0.49 12.09 5.50
CA GLN A 5 -1.67 12.27 6.33
C GLN A 5 -1.51 11.59 7.69
N CYS A 6 -1.85 12.31 8.75
CA CYS A 6 -1.82 11.81 10.12
C CYS A 6 -2.81 10.65 10.33
N ILE A 7 -4.05 10.83 9.87
CA ILE A 7 -5.11 9.83 10.01
C ILE A 7 -4.71 8.51 9.33
N VAL A 8 -4.16 8.59 8.13
CA VAL A 8 -3.71 7.42 7.36
C VAL A 8 -2.58 6.67 8.05
N ARG A 9 -1.58 7.39 8.59
CA ARG A 9 -0.47 6.78 9.33
C ARG A 9 -0.96 6.07 10.60
N ILE A 10 -1.91 6.67 11.34
CA ILE A 10 -2.51 6.06 12.51
C ILE A 10 -3.23 4.77 12.11
N GLN A 11 -4.06 4.78 11.09
CA GLN A 11 -4.83 3.63 10.62
C GLN A 11 -3.92 2.50 10.15
N SER A 12 -2.89 2.81 9.37
CA SER A 12 -1.91 1.82 8.89
C SER A 12 -1.10 1.19 10.02
N ALA A 13 -0.83 1.92 11.11
CA ALA A 13 -0.10 1.40 12.24
C ALA A 13 -0.99 0.65 13.25
N TYR A 14 -2.32 0.86 13.20
CA TYR A 14 -3.27 0.47 14.25
C TYR A 14 -3.21 -1.00 14.67
N PRO A 15 -3.13 -2.01 13.76
CA PRO A 15 -3.07 -3.42 14.14
C PRO A 15 -1.85 -3.80 14.98
N HIS A 16 -0.77 -3.02 14.85
CA HIS A 16 0.51 -3.27 15.53
C HIS A 16 0.72 -2.38 16.76
N LEU A 17 -0.28 -1.59 17.14
CA LEU A 17 -0.21 -0.73 18.31
C LEU A 17 -0.41 -1.53 19.60
N SER A 18 0.38 -1.19 20.63
CA SER A 18 0.15 -1.65 21.98
C SER A 18 -1.16 -1.07 22.53
N GLU A 19 -1.70 -1.64 23.61
CA GLU A 19 -2.95 -1.16 24.22
C GLU A 19 -2.93 0.35 24.55
N LYS A 20 -1.81 0.85 25.09
CA LYS A 20 -1.66 2.29 25.36
C LYS A 20 -1.63 3.13 24.09
N GLU A 21 -0.98 2.64 23.05
CA GLU A 21 -0.93 3.35 21.77
C GLU A 21 -2.28 3.31 21.05
N ARG A 22 -3.05 2.22 21.16
CA ARG A 22 -4.43 2.16 20.64
C ARG A 22 -5.31 3.20 21.29
N ARG A 23 -5.22 3.38 22.62
CA ARG A 23 -5.97 4.44 23.33
C ARG A 23 -5.63 5.83 22.83
N ILE A 24 -4.36 6.09 22.46
CA ILE A 24 -3.95 7.36 21.83
C ILE A 24 -4.55 7.49 20.44
N ALA A 25 -4.44 6.44 19.62
CA ALA A 25 -4.97 6.39 18.26
C ALA A 25 -6.49 6.61 18.25
N ASP A 26 -7.24 5.88 19.10
CA ASP A 26 -8.70 6.00 19.23
C ASP A 26 -9.12 7.42 19.63
N TYR A 27 -8.42 8.02 20.58
CA TYR A 27 -8.71 9.39 20.98
C TYR A 27 -8.53 10.38 19.83
N ILE A 28 -7.40 10.29 19.09
CA ILE A 28 -7.11 11.18 17.98
C ILE A 28 -8.11 10.98 16.84
N LEU A 29 -8.44 9.73 16.50
CA LEU A 29 -9.37 9.40 15.41
C LEU A 29 -10.81 9.85 15.74
N ASN A 30 -11.25 9.69 17.00
CA ASN A 30 -12.59 10.08 17.42
C ASN A 30 -12.73 11.57 17.73
N ASN A 31 -11.62 12.26 18.09
CA ASN A 31 -11.63 13.67 18.49
C ASN A 31 -10.59 14.49 17.73
N PRO A 32 -10.53 14.44 16.39
CA PRO A 32 -9.46 15.07 15.63
C PRO A 32 -9.47 16.61 15.77
N LYS A 33 -10.66 17.23 15.76
CA LYS A 33 -10.80 18.69 15.94
C LYS A 33 -10.34 19.15 17.33
N GLU A 34 -10.59 18.37 18.36
CA GLU A 34 -10.15 18.69 19.71
C GLU A 34 -8.65 18.47 19.87
N THR A 35 -8.12 17.42 19.26
CA THR A 35 -6.69 17.09 19.31
C THR A 35 -5.82 18.21 18.75
N ILE A 36 -6.20 18.86 17.65
CA ILE A 36 -5.39 19.95 17.06
C ILE A 36 -5.32 21.18 17.96
N HIS A 37 -6.31 21.41 18.84
CA HIS A 37 -6.34 22.52 19.78
C HIS A 37 -5.78 22.15 21.17
N SER A 38 -5.49 20.89 21.41
CA SER A 38 -4.99 20.39 22.71
C SER A 38 -3.45 20.41 22.78
N SER A 39 -2.91 20.59 23.99
CA SER A 39 -1.51 20.30 24.28
C SER A 39 -1.28 18.81 24.51
N ILE A 40 -0.02 18.36 24.45
CA ILE A 40 0.32 16.94 24.74
C ILE A 40 -0.14 16.53 26.13
N ASN A 41 0.04 17.42 27.14
CA ASN A 41 -0.37 17.19 28.51
C ASN A 41 -1.91 17.05 28.67
N GLN A 42 -2.68 17.84 27.90
CA GLN A 42 -4.14 17.72 27.92
C GLN A 42 -4.61 16.40 27.31
N VAL A 43 -4.02 15.98 26.20
CA VAL A 43 -4.34 14.69 25.58
C VAL A 43 -3.93 13.54 26.49
N SER A 44 -2.70 13.53 26.99
CA SER A 44 -2.18 12.45 27.86
C SER A 44 -2.99 12.31 29.15
N ALA A 45 -3.40 13.42 29.78
CA ALA A 45 -4.25 13.43 30.96
C ALA A 45 -5.63 12.81 30.71
N ARG A 46 -6.27 13.16 29.58
CA ARG A 46 -7.60 12.63 29.22
C ARG A 46 -7.60 11.12 28.99
N ILE A 47 -6.56 10.62 28.31
CA ILE A 47 -6.45 9.19 28.00
C ILE A 47 -5.69 8.41 29.08
N LYS A 48 -5.27 9.07 30.16
CA LYS A 48 -4.55 8.51 31.31
C LYS A 48 -3.27 7.73 30.88
N VAL A 49 -2.41 8.40 30.11
CA VAL A 49 -1.08 7.92 29.71
C VAL A 49 -0.05 9.00 30.01
N ALA A 50 1.23 8.64 30.07
CA ALA A 50 2.31 9.65 30.22
C ALA A 50 2.55 10.40 28.90
N ASP A 51 2.92 11.70 29.00
CA ASP A 51 3.28 12.54 27.86
C ASP A 51 4.35 11.88 26.96
N ALA A 52 5.34 11.25 27.60
CA ALA A 52 6.39 10.51 26.91
C ALA A 52 5.83 9.35 26.05
N THR A 53 4.67 8.78 26.41
CA THR A 53 4.03 7.73 25.62
C THR A 53 3.38 8.32 24.38
N VAL A 54 2.71 9.47 24.50
CA VAL A 54 2.16 10.22 23.34
C VAL A 54 3.27 10.68 22.41
N PHE A 55 4.39 11.18 22.96
CA PHE A 55 5.53 11.58 22.17
C PHE A 55 6.13 10.40 21.38
N ARG A 56 6.35 9.25 22.04
CA ARG A 56 6.86 8.03 21.37
C ARG A 56 5.90 7.50 20.30
N PHE A 57 4.59 7.58 20.56
CA PHE A 57 3.57 7.25 19.55
C PHE A 57 3.72 8.12 18.30
N CYS A 58 3.89 9.45 18.44
CA CYS A 58 4.13 10.34 17.30
C CYS A 58 5.42 9.96 16.55
N ARG A 59 6.50 9.66 17.28
CA ARG A 59 7.77 9.22 16.69
C ARG A 59 7.65 7.90 15.93
N ARG A 60 6.86 6.97 16.43
CA ARG A 60 6.57 5.69 15.76
C ARG A 60 5.83 5.87 14.43
N LEU A 61 5.03 6.93 14.32
CA LEU A 61 4.32 7.32 13.10
C LEU A 61 5.13 8.24 12.18
N ASP A 62 6.45 8.34 12.40
CA ASP A 62 7.42 9.14 11.65
C ASP A 62 7.14 10.66 11.71
N PHE A 63 6.54 11.15 12.81
CA PHE A 63 6.49 12.58 13.12
C PHE A 63 7.64 12.96 14.06
N LYS A 64 8.18 14.17 13.93
CA LYS A 64 9.20 14.70 14.85
C LYS A 64 8.69 14.85 16.28
N GLY A 65 7.36 14.90 16.47
CA GLY A 65 6.69 14.98 17.74
C GLY A 65 5.22 15.38 17.61
N PHE A 66 4.57 15.61 18.75
CA PHE A 66 3.13 15.90 18.82
C PHE A 66 2.72 17.16 18.04
N GLN A 67 3.58 18.18 18.01
CA GLN A 67 3.28 19.43 17.31
C GLN A 67 3.21 19.24 15.78
N GLU A 68 4.18 18.52 15.20
CA GLU A 68 4.16 18.21 13.77
C GLU A 68 2.96 17.34 13.41
N MET A 69 2.66 16.32 14.24
CA MET A 69 1.47 15.49 14.07
C MET A 69 0.19 16.36 14.04
N LYS A 70 0.05 17.33 14.93
CA LYS A 70 -1.11 18.25 14.96
C LYS A 70 -1.25 19.09 13.69
N ILE A 71 -0.13 19.59 13.16
CA ILE A 71 -0.13 20.40 11.92
C ILE A 71 -0.65 19.53 10.76
N VAL A 72 -0.14 18.30 10.63
CA VAL A 72 -0.59 17.37 9.59
C VAL A 72 -2.06 16.97 9.80
N LEU A 73 -2.48 16.69 11.03
CA LEU A 73 -3.86 16.39 11.38
C LEU A 73 -4.82 17.57 11.04
N ALA A 74 -4.39 18.80 11.29
CA ALA A 74 -5.17 19.99 10.91
C ALA A 74 -5.35 20.10 9.38
N SER A 75 -4.31 19.77 8.62
CA SER A 75 -4.38 19.70 7.16
C SER A 75 -5.36 18.61 6.70
N ASP A 76 -5.34 17.42 7.34
CA ASP A 76 -6.28 16.34 7.06
C ASP A 76 -7.74 16.76 7.29
N ILE A 77 -8.01 17.45 8.41
CA ILE A 77 -9.35 17.97 8.74
C ILE A 77 -9.82 19.01 7.71
N ALA A 78 -8.92 19.91 7.29
CA ALA A 78 -9.26 20.93 6.30
C ALA A 78 -9.57 20.34 4.92
N ARG A 79 -8.89 19.25 4.54
CA ARG A 79 -9.17 18.49 3.30
C ARG A 79 -10.51 17.77 3.38
N ASN A 80 -10.80 17.08 4.49
CA ASN A 80 -12.08 16.38 4.69
C ASN A 80 -13.30 17.33 4.65
N LYS A 81 -13.13 18.60 5.02
CA LYS A 81 -14.19 19.62 4.86
C LYS A 81 -14.48 20.00 3.39
N ARG A 82 -13.52 19.78 2.47
CA ARG A 82 -13.74 20.06 1.04
C ARG A 82 -14.55 18.95 0.34
N PHE A 83 -14.55 17.75 0.90
CA PHE A 83 -15.38 16.62 0.46
C PHE A 83 -16.56 16.50 1.43
N GLY A 84 -17.54 17.40 1.28
CA GLY A 84 -18.63 17.68 2.18
C GLY A 84 -19.28 16.46 2.85
N GLU A 85 -19.72 16.66 4.08
CA GLU A 85 -20.80 15.88 4.68
C GLU A 85 -21.98 15.89 3.71
N MET A 86 -22.19 14.79 2.97
CA MET A 86 -23.39 14.67 2.17
C MET A 86 -24.60 14.63 3.13
N PRO A 87 -25.65 15.38 2.85
CA PRO A 87 -26.81 15.42 3.73
C PRO A 87 -27.42 14.01 3.82
N LYS A 88 -27.63 13.55 5.05
CA LYS A 88 -28.39 12.32 5.37
C LYS A 88 -29.87 12.55 5.06
N THR A 89 -30.23 12.61 3.78
CA THR A 89 -31.59 12.95 3.36
C THR A 89 -32.23 11.93 2.40
N ARG A 90 -31.95 10.64 2.64
CA ARG A 90 -32.77 9.60 1.99
C ARG A 90 -33.23 8.59 3.04
N GLN A 91 -34.53 8.34 3.08
CA GLN A 91 -35.17 7.32 3.91
C GLN A 91 -34.91 5.88 3.45
N ASP A 92 -34.02 5.67 2.45
CA ASP A 92 -33.73 4.35 1.92
C ASP A 92 -32.37 3.88 2.48
N ASP A 93 -32.40 3.07 3.53
CA ASP A 93 -31.24 2.51 4.20
C ASP A 93 -30.33 1.70 3.26
N VAL A 94 -30.90 1.01 2.27
CA VAL A 94 -30.14 0.15 1.33
C VAL A 94 -29.31 1.00 0.38
N LEU A 95 -29.87 2.07 -0.18
CA LEU A 95 -29.13 2.98 -1.06
C LEU A 95 -28.06 3.76 -0.29
N ASN A 96 -28.33 4.13 0.95
CA ASN A 96 -27.35 4.77 1.82
C ASN A 96 -26.14 3.85 2.09
N LEU A 97 -26.38 2.55 2.33
CA LEU A 97 -25.30 1.57 2.51
C LEU A 97 -24.47 1.38 1.22
N ALA A 98 -25.13 1.32 0.07
CA ALA A 98 -24.42 1.25 -1.22
C ALA A 98 -23.54 2.50 -1.43
N GLU A 99 -24.09 3.69 -1.22
CA GLU A 99 -23.36 4.96 -1.33
C GLU A 99 -22.14 4.98 -0.39
N GLN A 100 -22.32 4.54 0.86
CA GLN A 100 -21.22 4.44 1.82
C GLN A 100 -20.09 3.55 1.30
N VAL A 101 -20.40 2.39 0.71
CA VAL A 101 -19.39 1.49 0.12
C VAL A 101 -18.60 2.19 -1.00
N PHE A 102 -19.28 2.93 -1.89
CA PHE A 102 -18.59 3.70 -2.94
C PHE A 102 -17.69 4.78 -2.35
N GLN A 103 -18.17 5.54 -1.38
CA GLN A 103 -17.41 6.60 -0.72
C GLN A 103 -16.17 6.05 0.01
N ASP A 104 -16.30 4.91 0.69
CA ASP A 104 -15.17 4.26 1.35
C ASP A 104 -14.11 3.79 0.35
N ASN A 105 -14.53 3.26 -0.81
CA ASN A 105 -13.60 2.89 -1.87
C ASN A 105 -12.90 4.13 -2.47
N ILE A 106 -13.61 5.21 -2.73
CA ILE A 106 -13.04 6.47 -3.22
C ILE A 106 -11.99 6.99 -2.22
N ARG A 107 -12.33 7.06 -0.93
CA ARG A 107 -11.37 7.46 0.13
C ARG A 107 -10.16 6.54 0.19
N THR A 108 -10.36 5.24 0.05
CA THR A 108 -9.28 4.24 0.04
C THR A 108 -8.31 4.50 -1.13
N LEU A 109 -8.84 4.81 -2.32
CA LEU A 109 -8.05 5.14 -3.50
C LEU A 109 -7.31 6.47 -3.33
N GLU A 110 -7.98 7.51 -2.87
CA GLU A 110 -7.39 8.82 -2.62
C GLU A 110 -6.26 8.75 -1.58
N ASN A 111 -6.52 8.09 -0.45
CA ASN A 111 -5.53 7.91 0.60
C ASN A 111 -4.31 7.12 0.12
N THR A 112 -4.56 6.06 -0.67
CA THR A 112 -3.47 5.27 -1.26
C THR A 112 -2.63 6.10 -2.24
N TYR A 113 -3.28 6.89 -3.10
CA TYR A 113 -2.57 7.78 -4.03
C TYR A 113 -1.72 8.83 -3.31
N GLN A 114 -2.21 9.38 -2.21
CA GLN A 114 -1.48 10.40 -1.44
C GLN A 114 -0.23 9.88 -0.74
N ILE A 115 -0.20 8.60 -0.34
CA ILE A 115 0.99 7.99 0.26
C ILE A 115 1.92 7.37 -0.78
N LEU A 116 1.53 7.36 -2.05
CA LEU A 116 2.33 6.75 -3.11
C LEU A 116 3.66 7.48 -3.26
N ASN A 117 4.74 6.82 -2.90
CA ASN A 117 6.08 7.35 -3.08
C ASN A 117 6.51 7.24 -4.55
N SER A 118 6.78 8.39 -5.18
CA SER A 118 7.11 8.45 -6.60
C SER A 118 8.40 7.72 -6.95
N GLU A 119 9.42 7.73 -6.08
CA GLU A 119 10.70 7.04 -6.34
C GLU A 119 10.55 5.53 -6.23
N CYS A 120 9.85 5.04 -5.18
CA CYS A 120 9.51 3.62 -5.07
C CYS A 120 8.67 3.14 -6.26
N PHE A 121 7.70 3.95 -6.70
CA PHE A 121 6.88 3.60 -7.85
C PHE A 121 7.70 3.52 -9.15
N LYS A 122 8.56 4.50 -9.44
CA LYS A 122 9.47 4.48 -10.60
C LYS A 122 10.42 3.28 -10.56
N GLN A 123 10.97 2.97 -9.38
CA GLN A 123 11.85 1.82 -9.19
C GLN A 123 11.11 0.51 -9.44
N ALA A 124 9.89 0.34 -8.94
CA ALA A 124 9.05 -0.83 -9.22
C ALA A 124 8.77 -0.98 -10.72
N VAL A 125 8.40 0.11 -11.41
CA VAL A 125 8.19 0.13 -12.86
C VAL A 125 9.47 -0.27 -13.60
N SER A 126 10.62 0.26 -13.20
CA SER A 126 11.91 -0.08 -13.81
C SER A 126 12.24 -1.56 -13.66
N ILE A 127 12.10 -2.12 -12.45
CA ILE A 127 12.33 -3.55 -12.19
C ILE A 127 11.44 -4.40 -13.12
N LEU A 128 10.14 -4.13 -13.16
CA LEU A 128 9.19 -4.90 -13.98
C LEU A 128 9.43 -4.74 -15.48
N ALA A 129 9.83 -3.55 -15.94
CA ALA A 129 10.07 -3.29 -17.35
C ALA A 129 11.30 -4.04 -17.89
N HIS A 130 12.33 -4.25 -17.08
CA HIS A 130 13.56 -4.94 -17.49
C HIS A 130 13.54 -6.45 -17.21
N SER A 131 12.53 -6.95 -16.48
CA SER A 131 12.47 -8.36 -16.11
C SER A 131 12.11 -9.26 -17.29
N GLN A 132 12.74 -10.44 -17.36
CA GLN A 132 12.41 -11.48 -18.33
C GLN A 132 11.08 -12.16 -17.98
N ARG A 133 10.87 -12.47 -16.70
CA ARG A 133 9.65 -13.08 -16.18
C ARG A 133 9.21 -12.34 -14.91
N ILE A 134 7.91 -12.32 -14.67
CA ILE A 134 7.35 -11.73 -13.45
C ILE A 134 6.51 -12.77 -12.73
N ALA A 135 6.84 -13.05 -11.48
CA ALA A 135 6.04 -13.89 -10.60
C ALA A 135 5.19 -13.03 -9.66
N PHE A 136 3.90 -13.31 -9.59
CA PHE A 136 2.98 -12.66 -8.66
C PHE A 136 2.61 -13.64 -7.55
N PHE A 137 2.88 -13.27 -6.30
CA PHE A 137 2.61 -14.08 -5.11
C PHE A 137 1.58 -13.37 -4.23
N GLY A 138 0.57 -14.12 -3.82
CA GLY A 138 -0.45 -13.64 -2.89
C GLY A 138 -1.12 -14.82 -2.22
N SER A 139 -1.75 -14.59 -1.06
CA SER A 139 -2.53 -15.60 -0.34
C SER A 139 -3.97 -15.12 -0.15
N SER A 140 -4.90 -16.07 0.01
CA SER A 140 -6.32 -15.78 0.24
C SER A 140 -6.87 -14.74 -0.76
N GLY A 141 -7.44 -13.64 -0.26
CA GLY A 141 -8.00 -12.58 -1.11
C GLY A 141 -6.97 -11.85 -1.98
N SER A 142 -5.71 -11.78 -1.55
CA SER A 142 -4.63 -11.18 -2.35
C SER A 142 -4.18 -12.08 -3.50
N ALA A 143 -4.44 -13.39 -3.45
CA ALA A 143 -4.20 -14.29 -4.58
C ALA A 143 -5.03 -13.90 -5.80
N LEU A 144 -6.26 -13.40 -5.60
CA LEU A 144 -7.10 -12.91 -6.70
C LEU A 144 -6.47 -11.71 -7.42
N ILE A 145 -5.84 -10.81 -6.65
CA ILE A 145 -5.13 -9.65 -7.21
C ILE A 145 -3.88 -10.12 -7.97
N ALA A 146 -3.14 -11.09 -7.44
CA ALA A 146 -1.97 -11.68 -8.10
C ALA A 146 -2.35 -12.34 -9.43
N GLN A 147 -3.46 -13.08 -9.48
CA GLN A 147 -3.98 -13.70 -10.71
C GLN A 147 -4.45 -12.66 -11.73
N GLU A 148 -5.11 -11.58 -11.29
CA GLU A 148 -5.51 -10.50 -12.20
C GLU A 148 -4.29 -9.76 -12.75
N ALA A 149 -3.27 -9.51 -11.93
CA ALA A 149 -2.01 -8.97 -12.40
C ALA A 149 -1.38 -9.88 -13.47
N HIS A 150 -1.26 -11.19 -13.20
CA HIS A 150 -0.79 -12.17 -14.16
C HIS A 150 -1.58 -12.08 -15.48
N ARG A 151 -2.91 -12.10 -15.42
CA ARG A 151 -3.76 -12.04 -16.61
C ARG A 151 -3.53 -10.80 -17.46
N LYS A 152 -3.35 -9.62 -16.83
CA LYS A 152 -3.05 -8.36 -17.53
C LYS A 152 -1.71 -8.41 -18.24
N PHE A 153 -0.66 -8.81 -17.53
CA PHE A 153 0.69 -8.81 -18.05
C PHE A 153 0.91 -9.87 -19.14
N VAL A 154 0.35 -11.08 -18.97
CA VAL A 154 0.45 -12.14 -19.99
C VAL A 154 -0.25 -11.78 -21.30
N ARG A 155 -1.40 -11.09 -21.24
CA ARG A 155 -2.09 -10.58 -22.45
C ARG A 155 -1.29 -9.53 -23.21
N ALA A 156 -0.36 -8.85 -22.55
CA ALA A 156 0.57 -7.91 -23.14
C ALA A 156 1.88 -8.56 -23.63
N GLY A 157 1.96 -9.89 -23.66
CA GLY A 157 3.11 -10.64 -24.16
C GLY A 157 4.26 -10.76 -23.14
N ILE A 158 4.04 -10.42 -21.87
CA ILE A 158 5.04 -10.56 -20.81
C ILE A 158 4.91 -11.94 -20.17
N MET A 159 5.99 -12.70 -20.08
CA MET A 159 5.99 -13.99 -19.42
C MET A 159 5.77 -13.80 -17.91
N THR A 160 4.64 -14.29 -17.42
CA THR A 160 4.28 -14.16 -16.00
C THR A 160 3.62 -15.43 -15.48
N TYR A 161 3.57 -15.58 -14.16
CA TYR A 161 2.81 -16.62 -13.48
C TYR A 161 2.36 -16.17 -12.10
N ALA A 162 1.25 -16.73 -11.62
CA ALA A 162 0.67 -16.44 -10.30
C ALA A 162 0.13 -17.74 -9.70
N PRO A 163 0.99 -18.59 -9.11
CA PRO A 163 0.55 -19.84 -8.49
C PRO A 163 -0.31 -19.54 -7.26
N SER A 164 -1.46 -20.20 -7.17
CA SER A 164 -2.40 -20.06 -6.05
C SER A 164 -2.13 -21.05 -4.92
N ASP A 165 -1.50 -22.17 -5.23
CA ASP A 165 -1.13 -23.21 -4.27
C ASP A 165 0.24 -22.91 -3.64
N GLY A 166 0.36 -23.15 -2.32
CA GLY A 166 1.56 -22.81 -1.57
C GLY A 166 2.81 -23.59 -1.99
N GLU A 167 2.68 -24.87 -2.33
CA GLU A 167 3.80 -25.69 -2.81
C GLU A 167 4.29 -25.17 -4.15
N PHE A 168 3.38 -24.88 -5.08
CA PHE A 168 3.72 -24.28 -6.36
C PHE A 168 4.29 -22.85 -6.22
N GLN A 169 3.90 -22.09 -5.21
CA GLN A 169 4.53 -20.80 -4.91
C GLN A 169 6.01 -20.97 -4.54
N MET A 170 6.32 -21.94 -3.67
CA MET A 170 7.71 -22.23 -3.28
C MET A 170 8.53 -22.75 -4.45
N LEU A 171 7.96 -23.68 -5.24
CA LEU A 171 8.61 -24.23 -6.43
C LEU A 171 8.91 -23.11 -7.44
N SER A 172 7.94 -22.25 -7.74
CA SER A 172 8.09 -21.13 -8.64
C SER A 172 9.16 -20.14 -8.15
N ALA A 173 9.16 -19.80 -6.85
CA ALA A 173 10.16 -18.94 -6.25
C ALA A 173 11.58 -19.51 -6.40
N SER A 174 11.75 -20.82 -6.28
CA SER A 174 13.05 -21.51 -6.42
C SER A 174 13.62 -21.43 -7.84
N GLN A 175 12.79 -21.20 -8.85
CA GLN A 175 13.19 -21.12 -10.28
C GLN A 175 13.47 -19.69 -10.74
N LEU A 176 13.25 -18.67 -9.88
CA LEU A 176 13.54 -17.29 -10.20
C LEU A 176 15.04 -17.02 -10.19
N THR A 177 15.46 -16.04 -10.96
CA THR A 177 16.82 -15.56 -11.11
C THR A 177 16.88 -14.04 -10.94
N GLU A 178 18.07 -13.48 -10.93
CA GLU A 178 18.30 -12.02 -10.89
C GLU A 178 17.76 -11.26 -12.12
N ARG A 179 17.42 -11.99 -13.21
CA ARG A 179 16.81 -11.41 -14.44
C ARG A 179 15.29 -11.36 -14.39
N ASP A 180 14.69 -11.91 -13.34
CA ASP A 180 13.25 -11.98 -13.15
C ASP A 180 12.80 -10.91 -12.12
N ALA A 181 11.51 -10.80 -11.87
CA ALA A 181 10.96 -10.02 -10.76
C ALA A 181 9.89 -10.81 -10.01
N ALA A 182 9.79 -10.58 -8.72
CA ALA A 182 8.74 -11.11 -7.87
C ALA A 182 7.88 -9.96 -7.30
N VAL A 183 6.56 -10.08 -7.37
CA VAL A 183 5.61 -9.14 -6.79
C VAL A 183 4.81 -9.85 -5.70
N PHE A 184 4.93 -9.38 -4.48
CA PHE A 184 4.22 -9.91 -3.32
C PHE A 184 3.04 -9.01 -2.98
N ILE A 185 1.84 -9.57 -2.96
CA ILE A 185 0.62 -8.85 -2.64
C ILE A 185 0.04 -9.40 -1.34
N SER A 186 0.08 -8.59 -0.29
CA SER A 186 -0.42 -8.98 1.02
C SER A 186 -0.77 -7.74 1.85
N TYR A 187 -2.06 -7.54 2.14
CA TYR A 187 -2.46 -6.38 2.94
C TYR A 187 -1.86 -6.42 4.34
N SER A 188 -2.04 -7.52 5.07
CA SER A 188 -1.53 -7.67 6.44
C SER A 188 -0.02 -7.86 6.52
N ALA A 189 0.59 -8.32 5.43
CA ALA A 189 2.03 -8.65 5.33
C ALA A 189 2.54 -9.58 6.46
N SER A 190 1.63 -10.37 7.07
CA SER A 190 1.88 -11.26 8.22
C SER A 190 1.84 -12.74 7.87
N ASP A 191 1.55 -13.09 6.62
CA ASP A 191 1.45 -14.47 6.16
C ASP A 191 2.83 -15.14 6.19
N LYS A 192 2.98 -16.15 7.08
CA LYS A 192 4.24 -16.86 7.30
C LYS A 192 4.71 -17.60 6.05
N HIS A 193 3.77 -18.13 5.25
CA HIS A 193 4.11 -18.83 4.00
C HIS A 193 4.69 -17.85 2.99
N LEU A 194 4.03 -16.69 2.75
CA LEU A 194 4.56 -15.68 1.84
C LEU A 194 5.92 -15.13 2.29
N VAL A 195 6.15 -15.01 3.60
CA VAL A 195 7.47 -14.66 4.12
C VAL A 195 8.53 -15.71 3.77
N GLN A 196 8.21 -17.01 3.81
CA GLN A 196 9.15 -18.05 3.37
C GLN A 196 9.41 -18.00 1.86
N VAL A 197 8.35 -17.82 1.04
CA VAL A 197 8.49 -17.60 -0.40
C VAL A 197 9.41 -16.40 -0.69
N ALA A 198 9.23 -15.27 0.01
CA ALA A 198 10.05 -14.08 -0.14
C ALA A 198 11.52 -14.32 0.25
N LYS A 199 11.80 -15.09 1.30
CA LYS A 199 13.17 -15.48 1.66
C LYS A 199 13.83 -16.31 0.56
N THR A 200 13.10 -17.24 -0.07
CA THR A 200 13.58 -18.03 -1.21
C THR A 200 13.91 -17.12 -2.41
N VAL A 201 13.01 -16.19 -2.74
CA VAL A 201 13.24 -15.19 -3.80
C VAL A 201 14.49 -14.37 -3.53
N LYS A 202 14.69 -13.91 -2.28
CA LYS A 202 15.87 -13.13 -1.89
C LYS A 202 17.17 -13.93 -2.01
N GLN A 203 17.15 -15.24 -1.65
CA GLN A 203 18.30 -16.15 -1.85
C GLN A 203 18.69 -16.28 -3.32
N LYS A 204 17.71 -16.18 -4.24
CA LYS A 204 17.91 -16.20 -5.70
C LYS A 204 18.37 -14.84 -6.26
N ARG A 205 18.53 -13.82 -5.44
CA ARG A 205 18.83 -12.44 -5.83
C ARG A 205 17.83 -11.84 -6.83
N CYS A 206 16.62 -12.41 -6.88
CA CYS A 206 15.56 -11.92 -7.72
C CYS A 206 14.98 -10.64 -7.10
N PRO A 207 14.89 -9.52 -7.84
CA PRO A 207 14.25 -8.30 -7.36
C PRO A 207 12.83 -8.53 -6.89
N ALA A 208 12.50 -8.04 -5.70
CA ALA A 208 11.22 -8.26 -5.04
C ALA A 208 10.50 -6.94 -4.74
N ILE A 209 9.23 -6.86 -5.15
CA ILE A 209 8.35 -5.72 -4.94
C ILE A 209 7.21 -6.14 -4.02
N GLY A 210 6.95 -5.38 -2.96
CA GLY A 210 5.82 -5.58 -2.05
C GLY A 210 4.68 -4.60 -2.31
N ILE A 211 3.45 -5.10 -2.35
CA ILE A 211 2.23 -4.29 -2.29
C ILE A 211 1.53 -4.65 -0.98
N THR A 212 1.67 -3.79 0.03
CA THR A 212 1.27 -4.09 1.40
C THR A 212 0.47 -2.95 2.03
N GLY A 213 -0.32 -3.26 3.09
CA GLY A 213 -0.97 -2.23 3.90
C GLY A 213 -0.06 -1.66 5.00
N PHE A 214 1.06 -2.31 5.32
CA PHE A 214 1.90 -1.96 6.45
C PHE A 214 3.34 -1.68 6.04
N MET A 215 3.85 -0.51 6.47
CA MET A 215 5.23 -0.09 6.17
C MET A 215 6.27 -0.94 6.91
N LYS A 216 5.95 -1.42 8.11
CA LYS A 216 6.85 -2.22 8.95
C LYS A 216 6.25 -3.61 9.14
N SER A 217 6.75 -4.58 8.39
CA SER A 217 6.39 -5.98 8.49
C SER A 217 7.55 -6.85 8.03
N LEU A 218 7.59 -8.11 8.48
CA LEU A 218 8.61 -9.07 8.04
C LEU A 218 8.64 -9.23 6.52
N LEU A 219 7.49 -9.16 5.86
CA LEU A 219 7.44 -9.24 4.41
C LEU A 219 8.01 -7.97 3.77
N ALA A 220 7.65 -6.78 4.27
CA ALA A 220 8.15 -5.51 3.73
C ALA A 220 9.68 -5.36 3.87
N GLU A 221 10.27 -5.88 4.95
CA GLU A 221 11.72 -5.86 5.17
C GLU A 221 12.49 -6.75 4.17
N LEU A 222 11.82 -7.72 3.56
CA LEU A 222 12.43 -8.60 2.53
C LEU A 222 12.34 -8.01 1.12
N MET A 223 11.55 -6.95 0.92
CA MET A 223 11.34 -6.35 -0.40
C MET A 223 12.43 -5.32 -0.73
N ASP A 224 12.82 -5.25 -1.98
CA ASP A 224 13.70 -4.21 -2.50
C ASP A 224 12.94 -2.90 -2.70
N VAL A 225 11.65 -3.01 -3.01
CA VAL A 225 10.72 -1.88 -3.16
C VAL A 225 9.39 -2.22 -2.49
N SER A 226 8.85 -1.31 -1.71
CA SER A 226 7.52 -1.46 -1.11
C SER A 226 6.58 -0.33 -1.53
N LEU A 227 5.41 -0.71 -2.04
CA LEU A 227 4.30 0.16 -2.35
C LEU A 227 3.17 -0.12 -1.34
N HIS A 228 2.62 0.94 -0.78
CA HIS A 228 1.65 0.79 0.30
C HIS A 228 0.25 1.19 -0.13
N THR A 229 -0.74 0.42 0.34
CA THR A 229 -2.16 0.72 0.18
C THR A 229 -2.78 1.00 1.53
N VAL A 230 -3.75 1.91 1.57
CA VAL A 230 -4.53 2.22 2.76
C VAL A 230 -5.91 1.63 2.62
N SER A 231 -6.49 1.25 3.74
CA SER A 231 -7.84 0.74 3.80
C SER A 231 -8.53 1.26 5.06
N VAL A 232 -9.83 1.49 4.96
CA VAL A 232 -10.67 1.89 6.09
C VAL A 232 -11.58 0.70 6.39
N PRO A 233 -11.48 0.08 7.59
CA PRO A 233 -12.39 -0.98 7.99
C PRO A 233 -13.80 -0.45 8.18
N THR A 234 -14.79 -1.30 7.90
CA THR A 234 -16.21 -1.02 8.16
C THR A 234 -16.84 -2.22 8.87
N ASP A 235 -18.04 -2.06 9.42
CA ASP A 235 -18.71 -3.10 10.21
C ASP A 235 -18.82 -4.46 9.51
N PHE A 236 -19.01 -4.46 8.19
CA PHE A 236 -19.20 -5.69 7.39
C PHE A 236 -18.04 -5.99 6.43
N ARG A 237 -17.00 -5.15 6.40
CA ARG A 237 -15.86 -5.28 5.48
C ARG A 237 -14.56 -5.13 6.25
N SER A 238 -13.80 -6.23 6.34
CA SER A 238 -12.45 -6.16 6.91
C SER A 238 -11.53 -5.27 6.06
N GLU A 239 -10.48 -4.76 6.67
CA GLU A 239 -9.47 -3.93 6.00
C GLU A 239 -8.93 -4.57 4.72
N SER A 240 -8.71 -5.89 4.72
CA SER A 240 -8.23 -6.61 3.54
C SER A 240 -9.22 -6.61 2.37
N TYR A 241 -10.53 -6.51 2.64
CA TYR A 241 -11.53 -6.41 1.57
C TYR A 241 -11.56 -5.02 0.95
N THR A 242 -11.49 -3.97 1.76
CA THR A 242 -11.48 -2.59 1.26
C THR A 242 -10.18 -2.24 0.54
N ALA A 243 -9.03 -2.79 0.98
CA ALA A 243 -7.73 -2.61 0.34
C ALA A 243 -7.66 -3.15 -1.09
N ARG A 244 -8.52 -4.13 -1.46
CA ARG A 244 -8.47 -4.76 -2.81
C ARG A 244 -8.65 -3.77 -3.94
N ALA A 245 -9.55 -2.79 -3.78
CA ALA A 245 -9.77 -1.75 -4.79
C ALA A 245 -8.47 -0.96 -5.04
N ALA A 246 -7.76 -0.57 -3.97
CA ALA A 246 -6.50 0.14 -4.06
C ALA A 246 -5.37 -0.73 -4.63
N GLN A 247 -5.26 -1.99 -4.19
CA GLN A 247 -4.28 -2.93 -4.73
C GLN A 247 -4.49 -3.16 -6.24
N MET A 248 -5.75 -3.33 -6.68
CA MET A 248 -6.08 -3.50 -8.09
C MET A 248 -5.71 -2.26 -8.90
N THR A 249 -6.08 -1.07 -8.42
CA THR A 249 -5.73 0.21 -9.08
C THR A 249 -4.21 0.41 -9.15
N LEU A 250 -3.47 0.01 -8.11
CA LEU A 250 -2.01 0.08 -8.11
C LEU A 250 -1.38 -0.88 -9.14
N ILE A 251 -1.92 -2.09 -9.29
CA ILE A 251 -1.54 -3.03 -10.36
C ILE A 251 -1.83 -2.42 -11.73
N ASP A 252 -2.97 -1.76 -11.93
CA ASP A 252 -3.28 -1.08 -13.19
C ASP A 252 -2.30 0.05 -13.51
N ALA A 253 -1.96 0.86 -12.51
CA ALA A 253 -0.98 1.92 -12.66
C ALA A 253 0.42 1.39 -13.00
N LEU A 254 0.86 0.31 -12.34
CA LEU A 254 2.11 -0.38 -12.65
C LEU A 254 2.09 -0.94 -14.07
N PHE A 255 1.03 -1.64 -14.45
CA PHE A 255 0.88 -2.23 -15.78
C PHE A 255 1.02 -1.18 -16.89
N VAL A 256 0.22 -0.12 -16.84
CA VAL A 256 0.26 0.96 -17.86
C VAL A 256 1.65 1.61 -17.94
N SER A 257 2.28 1.84 -16.77
CA SER A 257 3.61 2.45 -16.70
C SER A 257 4.70 1.52 -17.24
N VAL A 258 4.65 0.23 -16.94
CA VAL A 258 5.58 -0.80 -17.45
C VAL A 258 5.45 -0.92 -18.97
N MET A 259 4.23 -0.97 -19.49
CA MET A 259 4.01 -1.04 -20.94
C MET A 259 4.59 0.17 -21.67
N LYS A 260 4.37 1.37 -21.14
CA LYS A 260 4.94 2.60 -21.70
C LYS A 260 6.46 2.61 -21.66
N GLN A 261 7.07 2.08 -20.58
CA GLN A 261 8.53 2.00 -20.47
C GLN A 261 9.12 0.96 -21.40
N ARG A 262 8.53 -0.23 -21.53
CA ARG A 262 8.97 -1.27 -22.48
C ARG A 262 8.91 -0.78 -23.93
N GLN A 263 7.86 -0.06 -24.30
CA GLN A 263 7.76 0.55 -25.63
C GLN A 263 8.92 1.52 -25.93
N LYS A 264 9.31 2.34 -24.93
CA LYS A 264 10.46 3.24 -25.08
C LYS A 264 11.77 2.48 -25.23
N LEU A 265 11.98 1.40 -24.46
CA LEU A 265 13.19 0.58 -24.55
C LEU A 265 13.31 -0.07 -25.94
N GLN A 266 12.24 -0.64 -26.49
CA GLN A 266 12.23 -1.22 -27.82
C GLN A 266 12.56 -0.20 -28.92
N LEU A 267 12.04 1.03 -28.81
CA LEU A 267 12.38 2.10 -29.77
C LEU A 267 13.85 2.50 -29.69
N MET A 268 14.44 2.52 -28.50
CA MET A 268 15.86 2.84 -28.32
C MET A 268 16.76 1.73 -28.91
N ASP A 269 16.42 0.46 -28.68
CA ASP A 269 17.15 -0.69 -29.21
C ASP A 269 17.12 -0.71 -30.76
N ASN A 270 15.97 -0.44 -31.37
CA ASN A 270 15.81 -0.36 -32.83
C ASN A 270 16.66 0.78 -33.40
N HIS A 271 16.67 1.96 -32.79
CA HIS A 271 17.51 3.08 -33.26
C HIS A 271 19.02 2.79 -33.17
N GLN A 272 19.45 2.05 -32.11
CA GLN A 272 20.85 1.64 -32.00
C GLN A 272 21.24 0.61 -33.06
N GLN A 273 20.35 -0.33 -33.40
CA GLN A 273 20.60 -1.30 -34.47
C GLN A 273 20.66 -0.63 -35.82
N ASP A 274 19.76 0.31 -36.13
CA ASP A 274 19.76 1.06 -37.37
C ASP A 274 21.03 1.91 -37.55
N ALA A 275 21.53 2.52 -36.48
CA ALA A 275 22.78 3.28 -36.47
C ALA A 275 24.01 2.41 -36.74
N LEU A 276 24.02 1.17 -36.25
CA LEU A 276 25.11 0.21 -36.47
C LEU A 276 25.11 -0.39 -37.87
N LEU A 277 23.99 -0.39 -38.60
CA LEU A 277 23.88 -0.90 -39.98
C LEU A 277 24.21 0.18 -41.01
N GLN A 278 24.30 1.45 -40.62
CA GLN A 278 24.60 2.59 -41.52
C GLN A 278 26.04 3.10 -41.39
N GLY A 279 26.87 2.55 -40.50
CA GLY A 279 28.29 2.88 -40.33
C GLY A 279 29.19 1.75 -40.75
#